data_5c01d8ee84693a564b7dd429cc19615f
#
_entry.id   5c01d8ee84693a564b7dd429cc19615f
#
_cell.length_a   1.000
_cell.length_b   1.000
_cell.length_c   1.000
_cell.angle_alpha   90.00
_cell.angle_beta   90.00
_cell.angle_gamma   90.00
#
_symmetry.space_group_name_H-M   'P 1'
#
loop_
_entity.id
_entity.type
_entity.pdbx_description
1 polymer ?
#
loop_
_entity_poly.entity_id
_entity_poly.type
_entity_poly.pdbx_seq_one_letter_code
_entity_poly.pdbx_strand_id
1 'polypeptide(L)'
;MIRERVDRLLARLSREPQFPTQGRTLFIDLEQREVREAYTPKHVVDVFLGGRGVNMFYLANLLDPSSDPMSPVTPVIYGAGIATGIIPSASRGNLTSWSPDSRILLDSNAGDYFPSFLKLNGIDHLILYGRASRLTLLSITGGQVEFHDAAEYAGLDNVEMRTRIAEDYDGRWGGDLAMINITRAGELGVRIAGVMAGPKSTHARGGGGAKLGSLNLKGIVIKNLARLEYARPDKVGPTNKRIASQFMGTGVTKILHERGTPFLYKPSRQIWAMGTKNNQETVWVETLDSEHFDPFRSGMTGCFRCPVNCRPMNDVTKMYPEDPDLQALVKHVDSLGYDGHRYLAGEGPEYVTVGKLGPNIGMTKPQVVIYLNNICNDLGLDTSATGGNLSWAMELFQRGLVTREAAGGLDLSWGNYLAIAELLFLTARREGFGRAIAAGSSAVDEGFYPPGALEYRMAVKRTMQSDPHDARILKAFALGLAVATRGFDHLRNRVTLEINARVNDDPEFKARLYGGYVSGKPTGYDGKELAVKVCEETYAVGDSVGMCRFTTKLFNSPNLPGYEEFV
;
A
#
# COMPACT_ATOMS: atom_id res chain seq x y z
N MET A 1 -5.73 -14.74 -27.12
CA MET A 1 -4.56 -14.17 -26.37
C MET A 1 -4.89 -12.78 -25.84
N ILE A 2 -4.01 -12.12 -25.07
CA ILE A 2 -4.32 -10.80 -24.47
C ILE A 2 -4.64 -9.74 -25.54
N ARG A 3 -3.89 -9.67 -26.63
CA ARG A 3 -4.11 -8.71 -27.74
C ARG A 3 -5.51 -8.83 -28.33
N GLU A 4 -6.01 -10.02 -28.59
CA GLU A 4 -7.38 -10.25 -29.10
C GLU A 4 -8.44 -9.75 -28.10
N ARG A 5 -8.20 -9.93 -26.78
CA ARG A 5 -9.09 -9.39 -25.75
C ARG A 5 -9.06 -7.87 -25.74
N VAL A 6 -7.88 -7.28 -25.89
CA VAL A 6 -7.70 -5.83 -26.03
C VAL A 6 -8.42 -5.32 -27.28
N ASP A 7 -8.28 -5.97 -28.43
CA ASP A 7 -8.94 -5.58 -29.68
C ASP A 7 -10.47 -5.62 -29.55
N ARG A 8 -11.00 -6.72 -28.98
CA ARG A 8 -12.45 -6.82 -28.70
C ARG A 8 -12.94 -5.75 -27.74
N LEU A 9 -12.14 -5.40 -26.75
CA LEU A 9 -12.50 -4.37 -25.77
C LEU A 9 -12.46 -2.98 -26.42
N LEU A 10 -11.40 -2.64 -27.16
CA LEU A 10 -11.27 -1.37 -27.86
C LEU A 10 -12.42 -1.11 -28.85
N ALA A 11 -12.92 -2.16 -29.50
CA ALA A 11 -14.09 -2.05 -30.40
C ALA A 11 -15.39 -1.65 -29.65
N ARG A 12 -15.44 -1.78 -28.34
CA ARG A 12 -16.59 -1.47 -27.48
C ARG A 12 -16.42 -0.18 -26.67
N LEU A 13 -15.23 0.38 -26.63
CA LEU A 13 -14.93 1.64 -25.94
C LEU A 13 -15.23 2.84 -26.86
N SER A 14 -15.36 4.02 -26.27
CA SER A 14 -15.52 5.25 -27.03
C SER A 14 -14.21 5.66 -27.70
N ARG A 15 -14.31 6.23 -28.91
CA ARG A 15 -13.18 6.83 -29.61
C ARG A 15 -13.00 8.32 -29.32
N GLU A 16 -14.00 8.93 -28.70
CA GLU A 16 -14.03 10.33 -28.35
C GLU A 16 -14.24 10.52 -26.85
N PRO A 17 -13.72 11.60 -26.27
CA PRO A 17 -13.93 11.92 -24.85
C PRO A 17 -15.44 12.01 -24.55
N GLN A 18 -15.86 11.31 -23.54
CA GLN A 18 -17.23 11.40 -23.03
C GLN A 18 -17.40 12.56 -22.04
N PHE A 19 -16.28 13.02 -21.51
CA PHE A 19 -16.15 14.16 -20.60
C PHE A 19 -14.93 14.99 -21.01
N PRO A 20 -14.89 16.31 -20.80
CA PRO A 20 -13.82 17.19 -21.26
C PRO A 20 -12.39 16.76 -20.84
N THR A 21 -12.25 16.12 -19.67
CA THR A 21 -10.94 15.75 -19.11
C THR A 21 -10.94 14.38 -18.42
N GLN A 22 -11.86 13.49 -18.77
CA GLN A 22 -12.02 12.21 -18.10
C GLN A 22 -12.28 11.06 -19.08
N GLY A 23 -11.99 9.84 -18.63
CA GLY A 23 -12.25 8.61 -19.36
C GLY A 23 -11.12 8.17 -20.28
N ARG A 24 -10.05 8.95 -20.45
CA ARG A 24 -8.93 8.57 -21.32
C ARG A 24 -8.14 7.42 -20.72
N THR A 25 -8.04 6.35 -21.49
CA THR A 25 -7.35 5.11 -21.12
C THR A 25 -6.31 4.78 -22.17
N LEU A 26 -5.08 4.54 -21.73
CA LEU A 26 -3.98 4.12 -22.59
C LEU A 26 -3.74 2.61 -22.46
N PHE A 27 -3.74 1.92 -23.58
CA PHE A 27 -3.41 0.51 -23.71
C PHE A 27 -1.97 0.41 -24.22
N ILE A 28 -1.07 -0.08 -23.38
CA ILE A 28 0.38 -0.08 -23.62
C ILE A 28 0.86 -1.52 -23.78
N ASP A 29 1.18 -1.89 -25.01
CA ASP A 29 1.84 -3.15 -25.34
C ASP A 29 3.36 -2.97 -25.17
N LEU A 30 3.91 -3.51 -24.09
CA LEU A 30 5.33 -3.38 -23.77
C LEU A 30 6.22 -4.16 -24.74
N GLU A 31 5.72 -5.27 -25.30
CA GLU A 31 6.47 -6.10 -26.25
C GLU A 31 6.57 -5.43 -27.62
N GLN A 32 5.46 -4.86 -28.13
CA GLN A 32 5.42 -4.17 -29.42
C GLN A 32 5.84 -2.70 -29.32
N ARG A 33 5.98 -2.15 -28.11
CA ARG A 33 6.21 -0.72 -27.85
C ARG A 33 5.12 0.15 -28.50
N GLU A 34 3.87 -0.29 -28.43
CA GLU A 34 2.71 0.35 -29.03
C GLU A 34 1.81 0.94 -27.93
N VAL A 35 1.30 2.13 -28.18
CA VAL A 35 0.31 2.80 -27.31
C VAL A 35 -0.97 3.03 -28.12
N ARG A 36 -2.08 2.50 -27.64
CA ARG A 36 -3.41 2.74 -28.21
C ARG A 36 -4.28 3.46 -27.19
N GLU A 37 -5.14 4.33 -27.67
CA GLU A 37 -5.99 5.19 -26.88
C GLU A 37 -7.46 4.84 -27.05
N ALA A 38 -8.21 4.91 -25.97
CA ALA A 38 -9.67 4.84 -25.98
C ALA A 38 -10.22 5.61 -24.77
N TYR A 39 -11.53 5.82 -24.77
CA TYR A 39 -12.20 6.51 -23.66
C TYR A 39 -13.20 5.58 -22.98
N THR A 40 -13.19 5.55 -21.66
CA THR A 40 -14.16 4.80 -20.86
C THR A 40 -15.56 5.37 -21.10
N PRO A 41 -16.52 4.56 -21.58
CA PRO A 41 -17.86 5.04 -21.89
C PRO A 41 -18.58 5.59 -20.65
N LYS A 42 -19.43 6.59 -20.84
CA LYS A 42 -20.18 7.23 -19.75
C LYS A 42 -20.93 6.22 -18.87
N HIS A 43 -21.63 5.25 -19.47
CA HIS A 43 -22.38 4.24 -18.70
C HIS A 43 -21.49 3.37 -17.81
N VAL A 44 -20.21 3.17 -18.17
CA VAL A 44 -19.24 2.49 -17.29
C VAL A 44 -18.82 3.39 -16.15
N VAL A 45 -18.56 4.67 -16.43
CA VAL A 45 -18.24 5.66 -15.38
C VAL A 45 -19.41 5.87 -14.41
N ASP A 46 -20.64 5.92 -14.91
CA ASP A 46 -21.85 6.07 -14.07
C ASP A 46 -22.01 4.92 -13.06
N VAL A 47 -21.54 3.69 -13.41
CA VAL A 47 -21.63 2.51 -12.54
C VAL A 47 -20.38 2.31 -11.68
N PHE A 48 -19.18 2.48 -12.27
CA PHE A 48 -17.90 2.12 -11.65
C PHE A 48 -17.10 3.34 -11.16
N LEU A 49 -17.54 4.56 -11.44
CA LEU A 49 -16.94 5.85 -11.10
C LEU A 49 -15.55 6.04 -11.75
N GLY A 50 -14.50 5.47 -11.20
CA GLY A 50 -13.11 5.59 -11.65
C GLY A 50 -12.21 4.63 -10.87
N GLY A 51 -10.90 4.86 -10.90
CA GLY A 51 -9.92 4.16 -10.07
C GLY A 51 -10.18 2.66 -9.96
N ARG A 52 -10.37 2.19 -8.73
CA ARG A 52 -10.64 0.77 -8.44
C ARG A 52 -11.82 0.20 -9.22
N GLY A 53 -12.95 0.91 -9.27
CA GLY A 53 -14.16 0.41 -9.91
C GLY A 53 -13.97 0.17 -11.41
N VAL A 54 -13.46 1.17 -12.14
CA VAL A 54 -13.18 1.04 -13.58
C VAL A 54 -12.04 0.04 -13.83
N ASN A 55 -11.06 -0.07 -12.94
CA ASN A 55 -10.04 -1.13 -13.04
C ASN A 55 -10.66 -2.53 -13.02
N MET A 56 -11.69 -2.77 -12.19
CA MET A 56 -12.40 -4.06 -12.15
C MET A 56 -13.13 -4.32 -13.47
N PHE A 57 -13.75 -3.30 -14.07
CA PHE A 57 -14.35 -3.43 -15.40
C PHE A 57 -13.30 -3.86 -16.44
N TYR A 58 -12.15 -3.21 -16.49
CA TYR A 58 -11.07 -3.58 -17.41
C TYR A 58 -10.52 -4.97 -17.12
N LEU A 59 -10.24 -5.28 -15.85
CA LEU A 59 -9.72 -6.60 -15.46
C LEU A 59 -10.67 -7.73 -15.87
N ALA A 60 -11.98 -7.58 -15.62
CA ALA A 60 -12.99 -8.57 -15.96
C ALA A 60 -13.07 -8.84 -17.48
N ASN A 61 -12.75 -7.84 -18.32
CA ASN A 61 -12.75 -8.01 -19.78
C ASN A 61 -11.42 -8.56 -20.34
N LEU A 62 -10.31 -8.38 -19.61
CA LEU A 62 -8.96 -8.66 -20.12
C LEU A 62 -8.30 -9.90 -19.49
N LEU A 63 -8.58 -10.19 -18.22
CA LEU A 63 -7.94 -11.29 -17.50
C LEU A 63 -8.39 -12.64 -18.04
N ASP A 64 -7.43 -13.53 -18.25
CA ASP A 64 -7.67 -14.96 -18.34
C ASP A 64 -7.45 -15.56 -16.94
N PRO A 65 -8.49 -16.07 -16.27
CA PRO A 65 -8.35 -16.63 -14.93
C PRO A 65 -7.41 -17.84 -14.84
N SER A 66 -7.15 -18.52 -15.98
CA SER A 66 -6.21 -19.64 -16.07
C SER A 66 -4.76 -19.21 -16.25
N SER A 67 -4.50 -17.92 -16.55
CA SER A 67 -3.14 -17.44 -16.77
C SER A 67 -2.36 -17.34 -15.45
N ASP A 68 -1.05 -17.59 -15.54
CA ASP A 68 -0.16 -17.36 -14.40
C ASP A 68 -0.09 -15.84 -14.07
N PRO A 69 -0.10 -15.44 -12.80
CA PRO A 69 0.03 -14.03 -12.41
C PRO A 69 1.26 -13.32 -12.98
N MET A 70 2.36 -14.03 -13.15
CA MET A 70 3.63 -13.49 -13.69
C MET A 70 3.68 -13.50 -15.22
N SER A 71 2.66 -14.09 -15.88
CA SER A 71 2.62 -14.16 -17.34
C SER A 71 2.49 -12.78 -17.99
N PRO A 72 3.15 -12.54 -19.15
CA PRO A 72 2.99 -11.30 -19.93
C PRO A 72 1.55 -11.07 -20.43
N VAL A 73 0.71 -12.13 -20.51
CA VAL A 73 -0.68 -12.01 -20.92
C VAL A 73 -1.62 -11.61 -19.79
N THR A 74 -1.16 -11.64 -18.55
CA THR A 74 -1.92 -11.14 -17.39
C THR A 74 -1.73 -9.62 -17.31
N PRO A 75 -2.80 -8.81 -17.50
CA PRO A 75 -2.66 -7.37 -17.56
C PRO A 75 -2.39 -6.76 -16.19
N VAL A 76 -1.74 -5.60 -16.20
CA VAL A 76 -1.67 -4.68 -15.06
C VAL A 76 -2.45 -3.43 -15.41
N ILE A 77 -3.34 -3.02 -14.54
CA ILE A 77 -4.18 -1.85 -14.73
C ILE A 77 -3.88 -0.87 -13.61
N TYR A 78 -3.53 0.36 -13.99
CA TYR A 78 -3.37 1.47 -13.06
C TYR A 78 -4.49 2.48 -13.31
N GLY A 79 -5.25 2.82 -12.28
CA GLY A 79 -6.35 3.79 -12.41
C GLY A 79 -6.28 4.90 -11.37
N ALA A 80 -6.38 6.14 -11.81
CA ALA A 80 -6.66 7.28 -10.94
C ALA A 80 -8.16 7.34 -10.63
N GLY A 81 -8.52 7.66 -9.39
CA GLY A 81 -9.93 7.84 -9.03
C GLY A 81 -10.58 9.03 -9.76
N ILE A 82 -11.90 9.03 -9.88
CA ILE A 82 -12.62 10.07 -10.64
C ILE A 82 -12.33 11.49 -10.13
N ALA A 83 -12.12 11.68 -8.83
CA ALA A 83 -11.82 12.97 -8.20
C ALA A 83 -10.34 13.17 -7.85
N THR A 84 -9.47 12.20 -8.20
CA THR A 84 -8.03 12.26 -7.89
C THR A 84 -7.39 13.53 -8.45
N GLY A 85 -6.64 14.25 -7.60
CA GLY A 85 -5.96 15.51 -7.96
C GLY A 85 -6.88 16.73 -8.05
N ILE A 86 -8.20 16.55 -7.95
CA ILE A 86 -9.22 17.61 -8.09
C ILE A 86 -9.67 18.12 -6.73
N ILE A 87 -10.07 17.21 -5.83
CA ILE A 87 -10.56 17.57 -4.50
C ILE A 87 -9.52 17.26 -3.40
N PRO A 88 -9.55 17.94 -2.25
CA PRO A 88 -8.65 17.68 -1.14
C PRO A 88 -8.73 16.22 -0.66
N SER A 89 -7.58 15.63 -0.33
CA SER A 89 -7.45 14.23 0.11
C SER A 89 -7.83 13.16 -0.93
N ALA A 90 -8.21 13.54 -2.14
CA ALA A 90 -8.34 12.63 -3.28
C ALA A 90 -7.03 12.61 -4.08
N SER A 91 -6.12 11.77 -3.64
CA SER A 91 -4.77 11.61 -4.25
C SER A 91 -4.41 10.13 -4.41
N ARG A 92 -5.42 9.25 -4.48
CA ARG A 92 -5.22 7.81 -4.58
C ARG A 92 -5.32 7.32 -6.01
N GLY A 93 -4.40 6.40 -6.36
CA GLY A 93 -4.49 5.53 -7.52
C GLY A 93 -4.56 4.08 -7.07
N ASN A 94 -5.11 3.25 -7.94
CA ASN A 94 -5.27 1.83 -7.71
C ASN A 94 -4.49 1.03 -8.74
N LEU A 95 -3.68 0.10 -8.26
CA LEU A 95 -2.99 -0.90 -9.08
C LEU A 95 -3.75 -2.22 -8.99
N THR A 96 -4.19 -2.74 -10.13
CA THR A 96 -5.02 -3.94 -10.22
C THR A 96 -4.40 -4.95 -11.17
N SER A 97 -4.38 -6.22 -10.76
CA SER A 97 -3.93 -7.36 -11.57
C SER A 97 -4.32 -8.68 -10.90
N TRP A 98 -3.73 -9.78 -11.33
CA TRP A 98 -3.73 -11.07 -10.64
C TRP A 98 -2.48 -11.15 -9.75
N SER A 99 -2.65 -11.46 -8.46
CA SER A 99 -1.58 -11.37 -7.46
C SER A 99 -0.53 -12.47 -7.60
N PRO A 100 0.76 -12.16 -7.76
CA PRO A 100 1.84 -13.13 -7.67
C PRO A 100 1.98 -13.81 -6.30
N ASP A 101 1.65 -13.09 -5.23
CA ASP A 101 1.76 -13.57 -3.85
C ASP A 101 0.62 -14.54 -3.50
N SER A 102 -0.62 -14.10 -3.65
CA SER A 102 -1.79 -14.85 -3.16
C SER A 102 -2.54 -15.65 -4.23
N ARG A 103 -2.28 -15.42 -5.51
CA ARG A 103 -3.00 -15.99 -6.65
C ARG A 103 -4.52 -15.71 -6.63
N ILE A 104 -4.86 -14.53 -6.11
CA ILE A 104 -6.19 -13.94 -6.19
C ILE A 104 -6.05 -12.49 -6.68
N LEU A 105 -7.04 -11.65 -6.45
CA LEU A 105 -7.03 -10.25 -6.87
C LEU A 105 -5.87 -9.47 -6.25
N LEU A 106 -5.01 -8.88 -7.09
CA LEU A 106 -4.16 -7.77 -6.72
C LEU A 106 -4.99 -6.50 -6.84
N ASP A 107 -5.15 -5.78 -5.75
CA ASP A 107 -5.95 -4.55 -5.65
C ASP A 107 -5.29 -3.67 -4.59
N SER A 108 -4.39 -2.78 -5.02
CA SER A 108 -3.54 -2.03 -4.11
C SER A 108 -3.62 -0.53 -4.38
N ASN A 109 -4.00 0.24 -3.36
CA ASN A 109 -4.09 1.70 -3.43
C ASN A 109 -2.86 2.35 -2.82
N ALA A 110 -2.29 3.32 -3.52
CA ALA A 110 -1.31 4.25 -2.98
C ALA A 110 -1.72 5.69 -3.20
N GLY A 111 -1.23 6.58 -2.36
CA GLY A 111 -1.34 8.02 -2.53
C GLY A 111 -0.07 8.59 -3.16
N ASP A 112 0.35 9.74 -2.66
CA ASP A 112 1.47 10.55 -3.10
C ASP A 112 1.10 11.45 -4.30
N TYR A 113 1.98 11.59 -5.28
CA TYR A 113 1.84 12.55 -6.39
C TYR A 113 1.45 11.89 -7.70
N PHE A 114 1.92 10.67 -7.97
CA PHE A 114 1.78 9.99 -9.26
C PHE A 114 0.32 9.88 -9.75
N PRO A 115 -0.67 9.43 -8.92
CA PRO A 115 -2.04 9.33 -9.41
C PRO A 115 -2.62 10.68 -9.83
N SER A 116 -2.30 11.73 -9.07
CA SER A 116 -2.74 13.08 -9.36
C SER A 116 -2.08 13.65 -10.62
N PHE A 117 -0.78 13.40 -10.80
CA PHE A 117 -0.05 13.81 -12.00
C PHE A 117 -0.58 13.10 -13.25
N LEU A 118 -0.90 11.79 -13.15
CA LEU A 118 -1.52 11.04 -14.23
C LEU A 118 -2.84 11.68 -14.64
N LYS A 119 -3.73 11.93 -13.67
CA LYS A 119 -5.03 12.58 -13.89
C LYS A 119 -4.88 13.98 -14.49
N LEU A 120 -3.95 14.78 -13.96
CA LEU A 120 -3.68 16.14 -14.44
C LEU A 120 -3.06 16.16 -15.83
N ASN A 121 -2.47 15.06 -16.32
CA ASN A 121 -2.05 14.88 -17.71
C ASN A 121 -3.16 14.31 -18.61
N GLY A 122 -4.40 14.31 -18.13
CA GLY A 122 -5.58 13.90 -18.88
C GLY A 122 -5.71 12.37 -19.06
N ILE A 123 -5.03 11.57 -18.24
CA ILE A 123 -5.07 10.12 -18.31
C ILE A 123 -5.72 9.57 -17.04
N ASP A 124 -6.75 8.75 -17.20
CA ASP A 124 -7.46 8.11 -16.10
C ASP A 124 -6.92 6.71 -15.82
N HIS A 125 -6.61 5.94 -16.86
CA HIS A 125 -6.18 4.56 -16.72
C HIS A 125 -5.03 4.22 -17.65
N LEU A 126 -4.10 3.39 -17.15
CA LEU A 126 -3.05 2.72 -17.93
C LEU A 126 -3.32 1.23 -17.88
N ILE A 127 -3.33 0.56 -19.02
CA ILE A 127 -3.45 -0.89 -19.16
C ILE A 127 -2.17 -1.40 -19.79
N LEU A 128 -1.37 -2.11 -18.99
CA LEU A 128 -0.04 -2.61 -19.36
C LEU A 128 -0.11 -4.11 -19.62
N TYR A 129 0.42 -4.56 -20.72
CA TYR A 129 0.50 -5.98 -21.08
C TYR A 129 1.67 -6.24 -22.04
N GLY A 130 1.97 -7.52 -22.28
CA GLY A 130 3.19 -7.89 -22.98
C GLY A 130 4.42 -7.77 -22.08
N ARG A 131 5.56 -8.27 -22.54
CA ARG A 131 6.83 -8.16 -21.85
C ARG A 131 7.83 -7.43 -22.72
N ALA A 132 8.40 -6.34 -22.22
CA ALA A 132 9.47 -5.66 -22.93
C ALA A 132 10.68 -6.57 -23.10
N SER A 133 11.38 -6.44 -24.24
CA SER A 133 12.57 -7.24 -24.56
C SER A 133 13.75 -6.99 -23.62
N ARG A 134 13.77 -5.84 -22.97
CA ARG A 134 14.74 -5.40 -21.97
C ARG A 134 14.07 -4.56 -20.90
N LEU A 135 14.78 -4.32 -19.79
CA LEU A 135 14.28 -3.46 -18.73
C LEU A 135 13.93 -2.08 -19.30
N THR A 136 12.71 -1.64 -19.08
CA THR A 136 12.12 -0.45 -19.72
C THR A 136 11.59 0.52 -18.67
N LEU A 137 11.83 1.81 -18.89
CA LEU A 137 11.18 2.92 -18.21
C LEU A 137 10.20 3.59 -19.17
N LEU A 138 8.99 3.87 -18.72
CA LEU A 138 8.06 4.72 -19.46
C LEU A 138 8.14 6.15 -18.94
N SER A 139 8.11 7.14 -19.83
CA SER A 139 7.88 8.52 -19.44
C SER A 139 6.57 9.05 -20.04
N ILE A 140 5.90 9.92 -19.28
CA ILE A 140 4.67 10.58 -19.70
C ILE A 140 4.89 12.09 -19.61
N THR A 141 4.81 12.78 -20.74
CA THR A 141 4.91 14.23 -20.81
C THR A 141 3.81 14.77 -21.73
N GLY A 142 3.00 15.70 -21.23
CA GLY A 142 1.85 16.22 -22.00
C GLY A 142 0.85 15.15 -22.43
N GLY A 143 0.74 14.06 -21.65
CA GLY A 143 -0.14 12.93 -21.95
C GLY A 143 0.37 11.99 -23.05
N GLN A 144 1.60 12.15 -23.54
CA GLN A 144 2.26 11.23 -24.48
C GLN A 144 3.20 10.29 -23.74
N VAL A 145 3.25 9.03 -24.17
CA VAL A 145 4.08 7.97 -23.58
C VAL A 145 5.30 7.70 -24.45
N GLU A 146 6.47 7.69 -23.83
CA GLU A 146 7.72 7.28 -24.47
C GLU A 146 8.35 6.09 -23.75
N PHE A 147 9.05 5.25 -24.50
CA PHE A 147 9.73 4.05 -24.00
C PHE A 147 11.23 4.26 -23.98
N HIS A 148 11.84 4.15 -22.79
CA HIS A 148 13.28 4.31 -22.60
C HIS A 148 13.92 2.99 -22.18
N ASP A 149 15.18 2.80 -22.57
CA ASP A 149 16.02 1.74 -22.00
C ASP A 149 16.29 2.07 -20.53
N ALA A 150 16.08 1.13 -19.65
CA ALA A 150 16.28 1.30 -18.22
C ALA A 150 17.47 0.51 -17.66
N ALA A 151 18.42 0.10 -18.51
CA ALA A 151 19.56 -0.69 -18.09
C ALA A 151 20.40 0.01 -17.00
N GLU A 152 20.54 1.34 -17.07
CA GLU A 152 21.26 2.14 -16.08
C GLU A 152 20.57 2.20 -14.70
N TYR A 153 19.27 1.92 -14.64
CA TYR A 153 18.48 1.86 -13.40
C TYR A 153 18.35 0.44 -12.85
N ALA A 154 18.93 -0.56 -13.54
CA ALA A 154 18.84 -1.95 -13.11
C ALA A 154 19.48 -2.16 -11.73
N GLY A 155 18.78 -2.87 -10.86
CA GLY A 155 19.24 -3.17 -9.51
C GLY A 155 19.21 -1.99 -8.53
N LEU A 156 18.80 -0.78 -8.96
CA LEU A 156 18.68 0.36 -8.04
C LEU A 156 17.48 0.17 -7.11
N ASP A 157 17.73 0.47 -5.83
CA ASP A 157 16.69 0.54 -4.81
C ASP A 157 16.00 1.92 -4.82
N ASN A 158 14.98 2.14 -3.98
CA ASN A 158 14.07 3.26 -4.16
C ASN A 158 14.74 4.63 -4.01
N VAL A 159 15.64 4.80 -3.04
CA VAL A 159 16.34 6.09 -2.80
C VAL A 159 17.23 6.43 -4.00
N GLU A 160 18.06 5.49 -4.45
CA GLU A 160 18.96 5.67 -5.59
C GLU A 160 18.18 5.94 -6.87
N MET A 161 17.11 5.16 -7.13
CA MET A 161 16.25 5.36 -8.30
C MET A 161 15.66 6.77 -8.33
N ARG A 162 15.16 7.25 -7.19
CA ARG A 162 14.58 8.59 -7.09
C ARG A 162 15.61 9.69 -7.28
N THR A 163 16.81 9.52 -6.75
CA THR A 163 17.91 10.47 -6.93
C THR A 163 18.27 10.59 -8.41
N ARG A 164 18.55 9.46 -9.08
CA ARG A 164 18.92 9.43 -10.50
C ARG A 164 17.82 10.02 -11.41
N ILE A 165 16.56 9.63 -11.20
CA ILE A 165 15.46 10.17 -11.99
C ILE A 165 15.28 11.68 -11.79
N ALA A 166 15.50 12.22 -10.59
CA ALA A 166 15.42 13.67 -10.38
C ALA A 166 16.53 14.42 -11.13
N GLU A 167 17.72 13.84 -11.21
CA GLU A 167 18.86 14.36 -11.97
C GLU A 167 18.61 14.26 -13.48
N ASP A 168 18.28 13.06 -13.98
CA ASP A 168 18.14 12.78 -15.42
C ASP A 168 16.97 13.56 -16.07
N TYR A 169 15.91 13.83 -15.30
CA TYR A 169 14.76 14.61 -15.77
C TYR A 169 14.81 16.09 -15.36
N ASP A 170 15.87 16.54 -14.68
CA ASP A 170 15.96 17.91 -14.14
C ASP A 170 14.64 18.32 -13.48
N GLY A 171 14.18 17.50 -12.51
CA GLY A 171 12.84 17.57 -11.96
C GLY A 171 12.78 17.62 -10.44
N ARG A 172 11.71 18.26 -9.93
CA ARG A 172 11.44 18.36 -8.51
C ARG A 172 10.23 17.49 -8.12
N TRP A 173 10.45 16.56 -7.20
CA TRP A 173 9.39 15.70 -6.69
C TRP A 173 8.20 16.51 -6.16
N GLY A 174 7.01 16.19 -6.67
CA GLY A 174 5.77 16.85 -6.28
C GLY A 174 5.58 18.26 -6.84
N GLY A 175 6.60 18.84 -7.49
CA GLY A 175 6.50 20.07 -8.24
C GLY A 175 6.12 19.81 -9.69
N ASP A 176 7.00 19.14 -10.42
CA ASP A 176 6.87 18.79 -11.83
C ASP A 176 7.25 17.35 -12.15
N LEU A 177 7.59 16.56 -11.14
CA LEU A 177 8.04 15.17 -11.27
C LEU A 177 7.27 14.25 -10.32
N ALA A 178 6.76 13.14 -10.84
CA ALA A 178 6.19 12.03 -10.09
C ALA A 178 6.54 10.70 -10.75
N MET A 179 6.59 9.62 -9.98
CA MET A 179 6.98 8.30 -10.48
C MET A 179 6.33 7.20 -9.67
N ILE A 180 6.05 6.09 -10.34
CA ILE A 180 5.97 4.77 -9.73
C ILE A 180 7.11 3.91 -10.25
N ASN A 181 7.75 3.14 -9.37
CA ASN A 181 8.89 2.29 -9.73
C ASN A 181 8.93 1.00 -8.92
N ILE A 182 9.66 0.03 -9.45
CA ILE A 182 10.08 -1.15 -8.71
C ILE A 182 11.56 -1.04 -8.34
N THR A 183 11.93 -1.74 -7.28
CA THR A 183 13.30 -1.89 -6.82
C THR A 183 13.89 -3.20 -7.36
N ARG A 184 15.15 -3.49 -6.97
CA ARG A 184 15.78 -4.80 -7.19
C ARG A 184 14.88 -5.96 -6.79
N ALA A 185 14.18 -5.85 -5.64
CA ALA A 185 13.26 -6.89 -5.18
C ALA A 185 12.17 -7.22 -6.22
N GLY A 186 11.59 -6.18 -6.84
CA GLY A 186 10.60 -6.37 -7.91
C GLY A 186 11.20 -7.00 -9.15
N GLU A 187 12.38 -6.56 -9.59
CA GLU A 187 13.09 -7.12 -10.74
C GLU A 187 13.39 -8.62 -10.57
N LEU A 188 13.77 -9.02 -9.36
CA LEU A 188 14.07 -10.41 -9.00
C LEU A 188 12.81 -11.23 -8.69
N GLY A 189 11.61 -10.66 -8.79
CA GLY A 189 10.35 -11.37 -8.59
C GLY A 189 10.08 -11.74 -7.13
N VAL A 190 10.51 -10.93 -6.17
CA VAL A 190 10.15 -11.07 -4.75
C VAL A 190 8.64 -10.85 -4.62
N ARG A 191 7.89 -11.88 -4.17
CA ARG A 191 6.42 -11.85 -4.18
C ARG A 191 5.79 -10.85 -3.21
N ILE A 192 6.56 -10.38 -2.24
CA ILE A 192 6.16 -9.33 -1.31
C ILE A 192 6.72 -7.95 -1.68
N ALA A 193 7.28 -7.80 -2.89
CA ALA A 193 7.73 -6.49 -3.38
C ALA A 193 6.53 -5.65 -3.83
N GLY A 194 6.51 -4.39 -3.38
CA GLY A 194 5.55 -3.37 -3.77
C GLY A 194 5.98 -2.58 -5.00
N VAL A 195 5.08 -1.70 -5.47
CA VAL A 195 5.40 -0.65 -6.45
C VAL A 195 5.46 0.68 -5.70
N MET A 196 6.64 1.26 -5.63
CA MET A 196 6.87 2.51 -4.90
C MET A 196 6.25 3.69 -5.66
N ALA A 197 5.55 4.56 -4.96
CA ALA A 197 4.97 5.79 -5.50
C ALA A 197 5.56 7.05 -4.86
N GLY A 198 6.46 6.87 -3.89
CA GLY A 198 7.16 7.92 -3.16
C GLY A 198 8.26 7.34 -2.29
N PRO A 199 8.86 8.12 -1.37
CA PRO A 199 9.88 7.61 -0.45
C PRO A 199 9.39 6.44 0.40
N LYS A 200 8.10 6.46 0.80
CA LYS A 200 7.43 5.45 1.60
C LYS A 200 6.12 4.98 0.95
N SER A 201 5.44 5.86 0.22
CA SER A 201 4.16 5.51 -0.40
C SER A 201 4.33 4.38 -1.41
N THR A 202 3.54 3.33 -1.26
CA THR A 202 3.69 2.12 -2.07
C THR A 202 2.35 1.45 -2.33
N HIS A 203 2.20 0.86 -3.52
CA HIS A 203 1.22 -0.18 -3.80
C HIS A 203 1.77 -1.49 -3.24
N ALA A 204 1.69 -1.66 -1.92
CA ALA A 204 2.41 -2.68 -1.18
C ALA A 204 1.83 -4.09 -1.39
N ARG A 205 0.50 -4.22 -1.23
CA ARG A 205 -0.17 -5.52 -1.13
C ARG A 205 -0.29 -6.24 -2.47
N GLY A 206 0.03 -7.55 -2.48
CA GLY A 206 -0.25 -8.47 -3.58
C GLY A 206 0.89 -8.69 -4.56
N GLY A 207 2.11 -8.19 -4.29
CA GLY A 207 3.29 -8.47 -5.11
C GLY A 207 3.35 -7.70 -6.43
N GLY A 208 2.81 -6.47 -6.44
CA GLY A 208 2.80 -5.62 -7.64
C GLY A 208 4.20 -5.37 -8.21
N GLY A 209 5.23 -5.26 -7.35
CA GLY A 209 6.61 -5.09 -7.77
C GLY A 209 7.11 -6.28 -8.59
N ALA A 210 6.89 -7.51 -8.11
CA ALA A 210 7.22 -8.72 -8.85
C ALA A 210 6.45 -8.80 -10.18
N LYS A 211 5.17 -8.36 -10.19
CA LYS A 211 4.37 -8.34 -11.41
C LYS A 211 4.95 -7.39 -12.46
N LEU A 212 5.30 -6.15 -12.11
CA LEU A 212 5.94 -5.22 -13.05
C LEU A 212 7.32 -5.73 -13.49
N GLY A 213 8.10 -6.33 -12.59
CA GLY A 213 9.37 -6.98 -12.91
C GLY A 213 9.21 -8.07 -13.96
N SER A 214 8.15 -8.90 -13.87
CA SER A 214 7.86 -9.95 -14.87
C SER A 214 7.58 -9.41 -16.27
N LEU A 215 7.20 -8.14 -16.38
CA LEU A 215 6.98 -7.44 -17.65
C LEU A 215 8.23 -6.68 -18.13
N ASN A 216 9.36 -6.74 -17.41
CA ASN A 216 10.55 -5.91 -17.62
C ASN A 216 10.24 -4.40 -17.55
N LEU A 217 9.33 -3.98 -16.67
CA LEU A 217 8.98 -2.57 -16.46
C LEU A 217 9.57 -2.07 -15.15
N LYS A 218 10.58 -1.19 -15.24
CA LYS A 218 11.27 -0.57 -14.08
C LYS A 218 10.39 0.48 -13.40
N GLY A 219 9.67 1.25 -14.17
CA GLY A 219 8.81 2.31 -13.65
C GLY A 219 8.11 3.14 -14.71
N ILE A 220 7.33 4.10 -14.25
CA ILE A 220 6.65 5.10 -15.06
C ILE A 220 6.90 6.46 -14.42
N VAL A 221 7.54 7.37 -15.15
CA VAL A 221 7.82 8.75 -14.75
C VAL A 221 6.83 9.69 -15.42
N ILE A 222 6.31 10.66 -14.68
CA ILE A 222 5.48 11.74 -15.24
C ILE A 222 6.21 13.05 -15.02
N LYS A 223 6.50 13.75 -16.09
CA LYS A 223 7.12 15.07 -16.09
C LYS A 223 6.11 16.13 -16.51
N ASN A 224 6.11 17.23 -15.79
CA ASN A 224 5.21 18.38 -15.93
C ASN A 224 3.75 18.09 -15.54
N LEU A 225 3.10 19.16 -15.11
CA LEU A 225 1.67 19.18 -14.80
C LEU A 225 0.93 19.93 -15.89
N ALA A 226 0.01 19.25 -16.55
CA ALA A 226 -1.01 19.90 -17.34
C ALA A 226 -2.12 20.45 -16.42
N ARG A 227 -2.97 21.33 -16.96
CA ARG A 227 -4.15 21.84 -16.27
C ARG A 227 -5.38 21.09 -16.77
N LEU A 228 -6.19 20.60 -15.83
CA LEU A 228 -7.51 20.09 -16.18
C LEU A 228 -8.45 21.26 -16.48
N GLU A 229 -9.28 21.06 -17.48
CA GLU A 229 -10.45 21.90 -17.70
C GLU A 229 -11.61 21.41 -16.83
N TYR A 230 -12.28 22.33 -16.19
CA TYR A 230 -13.43 22.02 -15.33
C TYR A 230 -14.71 22.57 -15.96
N ALA A 231 -15.78 21.79 -15.91
CA ALA A 231 -17.11 22.24 -16.37
C ALA A 231 -17.60 23.50 -15.61
N ARG A 232 -17.20 23.63 -14.35
CA ARG A 232 -17.55 24.76 -13.47
C ARG A 232 -16.34 25.23 -12.66
N PRO A 233 -15.36 25.90 -13.29
CA PRO A 233 -14.09 26.29 -12.66
C PRO A 233 -14.29 27.24 -11.47
N ASP A 234 -15.33 28.07 -11.50
CA ASP A 234 -15.72 29.00 -10.43
C ASP A 234 -16.12 28.28 -9.12
N LYS A 235 -16.62 27.07 -9.20
CA LYS A 235 -17.07 26.28 -8.02
C LYS A 235 -15.97 25.44 -7.40
N VAL A 236 -14.93 25.08 -8.14
CA VAL A 236 -13.86 24.16 -7.66
C VAL A 236 -13.14 24.73 -6.45
N GLY A 237 -12.70 25.98 -6.50
CA GLY A 237 -11.98 26.62 -5.39
C GLY A 237 -12.80 26.71 -4.09
N PRO A 238 -13.99 27.31 -4.12
CA PRO A 238 -14.86 27.39 -2.94
C PRO A 238 -15.23 26.03 -2.35
N THR A 239 -15.56 25.04 -3.20
CA THR A 239 -15.87 23.67 -2.78
C THR A 239 -14.67 23.01 -2.09
N ASN A 240 -13.49 23.10 -2.68
CA ASN A 240 -12.26 22.54 -2.10
C ASN A 240 -11.93 23.17 -0.75
N LYS A 241 -12.09 24.48 -0.60
CA LYS A 241 -11.89 25.17 0.67
C LYS A 241 -12.86 24.67 1.75
N ARG A 242 -14.15 24.49 1.40
CA ARG A 242 -15.17 23.94 2.31
C ARG A 242 -14.83 22.51 2.74
N ILE A 243 -14.51 21.63 1.80
CA ILE A 243 -14.13 20.23 2.06
C ILE A 243 -12.90 20.16 2.98
N ALA A 244 -11.84 20.91 2.67
CA ALA A 244 -10.63 20.96 3.49
C ALA A 244 -10.92 21.43 4.92
N SER A 245 -11.74 22.47 5.08
CA SER A 245 -12.14 23.00 6.38
C SER A 245 -12.93 21.97 7.21
N GLN A 246 -13.86 21.24 6.59
CA GLN A 246 -14.61 20.17 7.26
C GLN A 246 -13.71 19.04 7.74
N PHE A 247 -12.78 18.57 6.90
CA PHE A 247 -11.84 17.52 7.31
C PHE A 247 -10.95 17.97 8.47
N MET A 248 -10.35 19.15 8.37
CA MET A 248 -9.43 19.66 9.40
C MET A 248 -10.16 20.02 10.71
N GLY A 249 -11.45 20.20 10.69
CA GLY A 249 -12.27 20.47 11.87
C GLY A 249 -12.45 19.27 12.81
N THR A 250 -12.04 18.07 12.43
CA THR A 250 -12.24 16.85 13.25
C THR A 250 -11.03 16.54 14.15
N GLY A 251 -11.28 16.00 15.34
CA GLY A 251 -10.22 15.58 16.26
C GLY A 251 -9.32 14.48 15.69
N VAL A 252 -9.87 13.61 14.84
CA VAL A 252 -9.10 12.54 14.19
C VAL A 252 -8.10 13.08 13.19
N THR A 253 -8.47 14.06 12.37
CA THR A 253 -7.53 14.68 11.43
C THR A 253 -6.47 15.49 12.14
N LYS A 254 -6.79 16.10 13.27
CA LYS A 254 -5.80 16.82 14.10
C LYS A 254 -4.72 15.87 14.61
N ILE A 255 -5.10 14.75 15.24
CA ILE A 255 -4.12 13.78 15.75
C ILE A 255 -3.34 13.09 14.62
N LEU A 256 -3.98 12.86 13.45
CA LEU A 256 -3.29 12.37 12.24
C LEU A 256 -2.26 13.38 11.74
N HIS A 257 -2.55 14.67 11.78
CA HIS A 257 -1.62 15.73 11.41
C HIS A 257 -0.44 15.82 12.37
N GLU A 258 -0.69 15.62 13.65
CA GLU A 258 0.34 15.72 14.70
C GLU A 258 1.25 14.49 14.76
N ARG A 259 0.70 13.27 14.63
CA ARG A 259 1.40 12.00 14.92
C ARG A 259 1.33 10.93 13.83
N GLY A 260 0.59 11.20 12.76
CA GLY A 260 0.34 10.17 11.75
C GLY A 260 -0.48 9.01 12.28
N THR A 261 -0.48 7.89 11.56
CA THR A 261 -1.26 6.70 11.91
C THR A 261 -0.77 5.93 13.15
N PRO A 262 0.49 6.06 13.61
CA PRO A 262 0.93 5.39 14.83
C PRO A 262 0.08 5.69 16.07
N PHE A 263 -0.70 6.79 16.09
CA PHE A 263 -1.62 7.07 17.20
C PHE A 263 -2.60 5.93 17.50
N LEU A 264 -2.84 5.04 16.53
CA LEU A 264 -3.73 3.88 16.68
C LEU A 264 -3.13 2.76 17.55
N TYR A 265 -1.83 2.80 17.81
CA TYR A 265 -1.16 1.74 18.56
C TYR A 265 -1.68 1.67 20.01
N LYS A 266 -1.67 2.80 20.72
CA LYS A 266 -2.09 2.89 22.13
C LYS A 266 -3.53 2.40 22.36
N PRO A 267 -4.57 2.88 21.66
CA PRO A 267 -5.92 2.37 21.85
C PRO A 267 -6.06 0.89 21.52
N SER A 268 -5.36 0.38 20.49
CA SER A 268 -5.39 -1.04 20.14
C SER A 268 -4.74 -1.91 21.22
N ARG A 269 -3.62 -1.45 21.79
CA ARG A 269 -2.96 -2.13 22.92
C ARG A 269 -3.85 -2.14 24.17
N GLN A 270 -4.50 -1.02 24.48
CA GLN A 270 -5.33 -0.89 25.69
C GLN A 270 -6.57 -1.79 25.69
N ILE A 271 -7.10 -2.13 24.53
CA ILE A 271 -8.21 -3.10 24.40
C ILE A 271 -7.72 -4.53 24.14
N TRP A 272 -6.44 -4.80 24.31
CA TRP A 272 -5.81 -6.10 24.15
C TRP A 272 -5.94 -6.68 22.74
N ALA A 273 -5.96 -5.82 21.74
CA ALA A 273 -6.14 -6.19 20.34
C ALA A 273 -4.85 -6.08 19.51
N MET A 274 -3.68 -6.18 20.15
CA MET A 274 -2.38 -6.11 19.46
C MET A 274 -1.80 -7.51 19.28
N GLY A 275 -1.86 -8.04 18.05
CA GLY A 275 -1.27 -9.34 17.72
C GLY A 275 0.26 -9.31 17.84
N THR A 276 0.81 -10.18 18.66
CA THR A 276 2.20 -10.17 19.10
C THR A 276 2.85 -11.53 18.82
N LYS A 277 4.11 -11.55 18.41
CA LYS A 277 4.87 -12.76 18.10
C LYS A 277 4.06 -13.74 17.23
N ASN A 278 3.76 -13.34 16.01
CA ASN A 278 2.89 -14.08 15.10
C ASN A 278 1.50 -14.42 15.69
N ASN A 279 0.91 -13.49 16.45
CA ASN A 279 -0.36 -13.63 17.17
C ASN A 279 -0.38 -14.72 18.28
N GLN A 280 0.77 -15.09 18.83
CA GLN A 280 0.79 -15.95 20.04
C GLN A 280 0.15 -15.23 21.22
N GLU A 281 0.32 -13.92 21.32
CA GLU A 281 -0.22 -13.05 22.38
C GLU A 281 -1.04 -11.89 21.78
N THR A 282 -1.78 -11.16 22.63
CA THR A 282 -2.63 -10.03 22.22
C THR A 282 -2.24 -8.70 22.86
N VAL A 283 -1.15 -8.67 23.61
CA VAL A 283 -0.64 -7.51 24.37
C VAL A 283 0.83 -7.27 24.07
N TRP A 284 1.24 -6.00 24.14
CA TRP A 284 2.65 -5.65 24.02
C TRP A 284 2.99 -4.39 24.82
N VAL A 285 4.27 -4.01 24.80
CA VAL A 285 4.81 -2.90 25.57
C VAL A 285 4.29 -1.55 25.11
N GLU A 286 4.27 -0.57 26.02
CA GLU A 286 3.87 0.81 25.76
C GLU A 286 4.95 1.65 25.06
N THR A 287 6.21 1.19 25.04
CA THR A 287 7.34 1.89 24.41
C THR A 287 7.16 2.15 22.92
N LEU A 288 6.19 1.51 22.27
CA LEU A 288 5.80 1.74 20.89
C LEU A 288 4.52 2.59 20.75
N ASP A 289 3.97 3.15 21.84
CA ASP A 289 2.92 4.17 21.77
C ASP A 289 3.43 5.38 20.99
N SER A 290 2.56 6.09 20.28
CA SER A 290 2.96 7.15 19.33
C SER A 290 3.78 8.28 19.96
N GLU A 291 3.60 8.52 21.26
CA GLU A 291 4.33 9.51 22.04
C GLU A 291 5.83 9.21 22.09
N HIS A 292 6.23 7.96 22.05
CA HIS A 292 7.64 7.56 22.07
C HIS A 292 8.35 7.77 20.72
N PHE A 293 7.61 8.10 19.66
CA PHE A 293 8.18 8.52 18.37
C PHE A 293 8.33 10.06 18.28
N ASP A 294 7.70 10.83 19.18
CA ASP A 294 7.74 12.29 19.13
C ASP A 294 9.18 12.88 19.18
N PRO A 295 10.14 12.33 19.99
CA PRO A 295 11.51 12.82 20.01
C PRO A 295 12.27 12.69 18.68
N PHE A 296 11.84 11.79 17.81
CA PHE A 296 12.49 11.50 16.53
C PHE A 296 11.82 12.25 15.36
N ARG A 297 10.67 12.90 15.59
CA ARG A 297 9.92 13.54 14.53
C ARG A 297 10.61 14.80 14.03
N SER A 298 11.08 14.76 12.78
CA SER A 298 11.70 15.90 12.10
C SER A 298 10.69 16.71 11.27
N GLY A 299 9.50 16.18 11.01
CA GLY A 299 8.45 16.87 10.27
C GLY A 299 7.27 15.97 9.90
N MET A 300 6.30 16.58 9.19
CA MET A 300 5.15 15.90 8.63
C MET A 300 5.04 16.21 7.13
N THR A 301 4.68 15.22 6.34
CA THR A 301 4.47 15.37 4.89
C THR A 301 3.13 14.79 4.47
N GLY A 302 2.69 15.04 3.24
CA GLY A 302 1.38 14.63 2.76
C GLY A 302 1.37 14.23 1.29
N CYS A 303 0.23 13.71 0.86
CA CYS A 303 -0.05 13.46 -0.55
C CYS A 303 -0.45 14.76 -1.27
N PHE A 304 -0.52 14.71 -2.59
CA PHE A 304 -0.88 15.85 -3.42
C PHE A 304 -2.17 16.56 -2.93
N ARG A 305 -2.09 17.85 -2.62
CA ARG A 305 -3.20 18.69 -2.13
C ARG A 305 -3.97 18.12 -0.93
N CYS A 306 -3.33 17.27 -0.11
CA CYS A 306 -3.97 16.75 1.09
C CYS A 306 -3.64 17.65 2.29
N PRO A 307 -4.64 18.27 2.93
CA PRO A 307 -4.38 19.17 4.07
C PRO A 307 -4.01 18.42 5.36
N VAL A 308 -4.28 17.11 5.42
CA VAL A 308 -4.06 16.33 6.66
C VAL A 308 -2.56 16.13 6.94
N ASN A 309 -1.71 15.99 5.90
CA ASN A 309 -0.27 15.80 6.06
C ASN A 309 0.08 14.76 7.14
N CYS A 310 -0.46 13.54 7.01
CA CYS A 310 -0.41 12.51 8.04
C CYS A 310 0.81 11.58 8.00
N ARG A 311 1.82 11.89 7.19
CA ARG A 311 3.02 11.06 7.03
C ARG A 311 4.16 11.62 7.88
N PRO A 312 4.54 10.96 9.00
CA PRO A 312 5.64 11.43 9.83
C PRO A 312 6.98 11.24 9.11
N MET A 313 7.84 12.24 9.26
CA MET A 313 9.27 12.16 8.98
C MET A 313 9.98 11.92 10.30
N ASN A 314 10.76 10.87 10.42
CA ASN A 314 11.52 10.56 11.62
C ASN A 314 13.01 10.53 11.32
N ASP A 315 13.81 11.00 12.28
CA ASP A 315 15.26 11.10 12.19
C ASP A 315 15.88 10.73 13.54
N VAL A 316 16.63 9.63 13.55
CA VAL A 316 17.34 9.13 14.73
C VAL A 316 18.86 9.41 14.66
N THR A 317 19.31 10.22 13.69
CA THR A 317 20.73 10.55 13.49
C THR A 317 21.36 11.16 14.74
N LYS A 318 20.63 12.03 15.45
CA LYS A 318 21.12 12.67 16.69
C LYS A 318 21.28 11.67 17.84
N MET A 319 20.47 10.62 17.87
CA MET A 319 20.54 9.57 18.88
C MET A 319 21.65 8.56 18.59
N TYR A 320 21.95 8.33 17.31
CA TYR A 320 22.89 7.32 16.84
C TYR A 320 24.24 7.29 17.60
N PRO A 321 24.92 8.43 17.90
CA PRO A 321 26.24 8.39 18.54
C PRO A 321 26.22 7.80 19.96
N GLU A 322 25.07 7.80 20.63
CA GLU A 322 24.94 7.32 22.02
C GLU A 322 24.09 6.06 22.14
N ASP A 323 23.38 5.65 21.07
CA ASP A 323 22.50 4.48 21.08
C ASP A 323 23.22 3.22 20.59
N PRO A 324 23.47 2.24 21.49
CA PRO A 324 24.21 1.04 21.12
C PRO A 324 23.49 0.15 20.08
N ASP A 325 22.16 0.20 20.03
CA ASP A 325 21.40 -0.59 19.07
C ASP A 325 21.52 -0.02 17.65
N LEU A 326 21.43 1.33 17.52
CA LEU A 326 21.64 2.00 16.24
C LEU A 326 23.09 1.85 15.76
N GLN A 327 24.07 1.95 16.66
CA GLN A 327 25.48 1.71 16.31
C GLN A 327 25.69 0.28 15.81
N ALA A 328 25.10 -0.71 16.47
CA ALA A 328 25.19 -2.10 16.05
C ALA A 328 24.50 -2.32 14.69
N LEU A 329 23.34 -1.71 14.45
CA LEU A 329 22.63 -1.78 13.17
C LEU A 329 23.43 -1.16 12.03
N VAL A 330 23.91 0.08 12.20
CA VAL A 330 24.70 0.76 11.16
C VAL A 330 25.95 -0.07 10.83
N LYS A 331 26.72 -0.46 11.85
CA LYS A 331 27.91 -1.30 11.64
C LYS A 331 27.61 -2.62 10.94
N HIS A 332 26.48 -3.26 11.31
CA HIS A 332 26.08 -4.52 10.69
C HIS A 332 25.70 -4.31 9.23
N VAL A 333 24.89 -3.30 8.91
CA VAL A 333 24.47 -2.97 7.55
C VAL A 333 25.65 -2.57 6.68
N ASP A 334 26.62 -1.81 7.21
CA ASP A 334 27.88 -1.49 6.52
C ASP A 334 28.67 -2.76 6.19
N SER A 335 28.69 -3.75 7.10
CA SER A 335 29.37 -5.04 6.85
C SER A 335 28.71 -5.88 5.75
N LEU A 336 27.44 -5.61 5.42
CA LEU A 336 26.71 -6.22 4.31
C LEU A 336 26.94 -5.49 2.96
N GLY A 337 27.74 -4.41 2.96
CA GLY A 337 28.06 -3.62 1.78
C GLY A 337 27.03 -2.53 1.43
N TYR A 338 26.24 -2.09 2.41
CA TYR A 338 25.29 -0.98 2.27
C TYR A 338 25.71 0.21 3.15
N ASP A 339 25.22 1.39 2.86
CA ASP A 339 25.40 2.58 3.71
C ASP A 339 24.38 2.55 4.86
N GLY A 340 24.80 2.09 6.03
CA GLY A 340 23.94 2.00 7.23
C GLY A 340 23.42 3.34 7.72
N HIS A 341 24.13 4.45 7.46
CA HIS A 341 23.69 5.79 7.87
C HIS A 341 22.47 6.26 7.07
N ARG A 342 22.29 5.79 5.85
CA ARG A 342 21.12 6.07 4.99
C ARG A 342 19.79 5.80 5.70
N TYR A 343 19.75 4.82 6.59
CA TYR A 343 18.52 4.36 7.23
C TYR A 343 18.21 5.03 8.57
N LEU A 344 19.02 5.99 9.01
CA LEU A 344 18.79 6.75 10.25
C LEU A 344 17.66 7.77 10.12
N ALA A 345 17.31 8.22 8.91
CA ALA A 345 16.22 9.17 8.66
C ALA A 345 15.33 8.71 7.49
N GLY A 346 14.03 8.97 7.59
CA GLY A 346 13.07 8.64 6.53
C GLY A 346 11.62 8.89 6.88
N GLU A 347 10.72 8.62 5.92
CA GLU A 347 9.27 8.68 6.12
C GLU A 347 8.75 7.41 6.82
N GLY A 348 7.81 7.59 7.73
CA GLY A 348 7.19 6.51 8.50
C GLY A 348 7.86 6.31 9.87
N PRO A 349 7.50 5.24 10.58
CA PRO A 349 6.58 4.17 10.18
C PRO A 349 5.10 4.56 10.24
N GLU A 350 4.25 3.83 9.49
CA GLU A 350 2.80 3.82 9.67
C GLU A 350 2.40 2.87 10.81
N TYR A 351 1.17 2.99 11.31
CA TYR A 351 0.64 2.09 12.35
C TYR A 351 0.82 0.60 12.04
N VAL A 352 0.51 0.20 10.80
CA VAL A 352 0.69 -1.19 10.38
C VAL A 352 2.16 -1.61 10.45
N THR A 353 3.07 -0.75 10.03
CA THR A 353 4.51 -1.00 10.12
C THR A 353 4.97 -1.09 11.56
N VAL A 354 4.52 -0.18 12.45
CA VAL A 354 4.81 -0.27 13.89
C VAL A 354 4.36 -1.61 14.45
N GLY A 355 3.13 -2.06 14.11
CA GLY A 355 2.61 -3.34 14.59
C GLY A 355 3.37 -4.55 14.03
N LYS A 356 3.78 -4.50 12.76
CA LYS A 356 4.39 -5.65 12.07
C LYS A 356 5.91 -5.75 12.25
N LEU A 357 6.61 -4.63 12.35
CA LEU A 357 8.05 -4.58 12.68
C LEU A 357 8.31 -4.28 14.17
N GLY A 358 7.26 -4.21 14.97
CA GLY A 358 7.27 -4.08 16.42
C GLY A 358 6.79 -5.38 17.08
N PRO A 359 5.57 -5.39 17.65
CA PRO A 359 5.04 -6.50 18.42
C PRO A 359 5.09 -7.84 17.68
N ASN A 360 4.73 -7.85 16.39
CA ASN A 360 4.59 -9.09 15.63
C ASN A 360 5.89 -9.89 15.52
N ILE A 361 7.05 -9.21 15.57
CA ILE A 361 8.40 -9.80 15.54
C ILE A 361 9.13 -9.69 16.89
N GLY A 362 8.43 -9.29 17.97
CA GLY A 362 8.99 -9.19 19.32
C GLY A 362 9.87 -7.96 19.57
N MET A 363 9.74 -6.89 18.76
CA MET A 363 10.51 -5.64 18.91
C MET A 363 9.83 -4.68 19.89
N THR A 364 10.67 -3.98 20.68
CA THR A 364 10.21 -3.05 21.73
C THR A 364 10.75 -1.64 21.57
N LYS A 365 11.65 -1.38 20.63
CA LYS A 365 12.47 -0.17 20.50
C LYS A 365 12.01 0.66 19.30
N PRO A 366 11.45 1.88 19.51
CA PRO A 366 10.92 2.69 18.43
C PRO A 366 11.98 3.12 17.42
N GLN A 367 13.22 3.44 17.86
CA GLN A 367 14.31 3.79 16.95
C GLN A 367 14.71 2.64 16.02
N VAL A 368 14.66 1.41 16.51
CA VAL A 368 14.91 0.21 15.70
C VAL A 368 13.79 0.00 14.69
N VAL A 369 12.53 0.20 15.09
CA VAL A 369 11.38 0.12 14.16
C VAL A 369 11.49 1.17 13.05
N ILE A 370 11.92 2.40 13.36
CA ILE A 370 12.20 3.45 12.36
C ILE A 370 13.26 2.97 11.37
N TYR A 371 14.36 2.46 11.87
CA TYR A 371 15.49 1.98 11.05
C TYR A 371 15.07 0.84 10.09
N LEU A 372 14.38 -0.18 10.61
CA LEU A 372 13.88 -1.30 9.81
C LEU A 372 12.81 -0.87 8.79
N ASN A 373 11.95 0.09 9.15
CA ASN A 373 11.01 0.70 8.22
C ASN A 373 11.72 1.34 7.03
N ASN A 374 12.81 2.09 7.29
CA ASN A 374 13.56 2.77 6.25
C ASN A 374 14.25 1.79 5.30
N ILE A 375 14.80 0.68 5.82
CA ILE A 375 15.31 -0.43 4.99
C ILE A 375 14.20 -0.99 4.10
N CYS A 376 13.03 -1.33 4.66
CA CYS A 376 11.93 -1.88 3.87
C CYS A 376 11.47 -0.93 2.77
N ASN A 377 11.37 0.38 3.05
CA ASN A 377 10.96 1.40 2.10
C ASN A 377 11.96 1.54 0.94
N ASP A 378 13.26 1.50 1.24
CA ASP A 378 14.30 1.58 0.22
C ASP A 378 14.33 0.32 -0.64
N LEU A 379 14.28 -0.86 -0.02
CA LEU A 379 14.22 -2.15 -0.72
C LEU A 379 12.89 -2.41 -1.45
N GLY A 380 11.87 -1.56 -1.27
CA GLY A 380 10.56 -1.70 -1.91
C GLY A 380 9.75 -2.89 -1.41
N LEU A 381 9.93 -3.30 -0.16
CA LEU A 381 9.22 -4.41 0.46
C LEU A 381 7.92 -3.94 1.13
N ASP A 382 6.83 -4.68 0.97
CA ASP A 382 5.60 -4.50 1.76
C ASP A 382 5.90 -4.77 3.24
N THR A 383 6.01 -3.73 4.06
CA THR A 383 6.33 -3.83 5.49
C THR A 383 5.40 -4.77 6.25
N SER A 384 4.15 -4.84 5.82
CA SER A 384 3.13 -5.69 6.42
C SER A 384 3.33 -7.16 6.08
N ALA A 385 3.48 -7.51 4.80
CA ALA A 385 3.77 -8.87 4.37
C ALA A 385 5.15 -9.32 4.88
N THR A 386 6.13 -8.43 4.86
CA THR A 386 7.48 -8.68 5.41
C THR A 386 7.40 -9.06 6.88
N GLY A 387 6.76 -8.23 7.73
CA GLY A 387 6.62 -8.53 9.14
C GLY A 387 5.83 -9.81 9.41
N GLY A 388 4.82 -10.10 8.58
CA GLY A 388 4.06 -11.35 8.66
C GLY A 388 4.90 -12.59 8.31
N ASN A 389 5.72 -12.52 7.26
CA ASN A 389 6.60 -13.63 6.88
C ASN A 389 7.79 -13.79 7.85
N LEU A 390 8.35 -12.69 8.35
CA LEU A 390 9.38 -12.72 9.40
C LEU A 390 8.85 -13.38 10.68
N SER A 391 7.68 -12.94 11.15
CA SER A 391 7.10 -13.52 12.38
C SER A 391 6.75 -14.99 12.22
N TRP A 392 6.29 -15.41 11.04
CA TRP A 392 6.08 -16.82 10.74
C TRP A 392 7.40 -17.60 10.79
N ALA A 393 8.47 -17.13 10.14
CA ALA A 393 9.79 -17.74 10.19
C ALA A 393 10.34 -17.83 11.63
N MET A 394 10.17 -16.76 12.43
CA MET A 394 10.60 -16.72 13.83
C MET A 394 9.84 -17.73 14.69
N GLU A 395 8.53 -17.91 14.49
CA GLU A 395 7.76 -18.93 15.16
C GLU A 395 8.21 -20.34 14.76
N LEU A 396 8.45 -20.57 13.47
CA LEU A 396 8.97 -21.87 13.00
C LEU A 396 10.36 -22.16 13.61
N PHE A 397 11.20 -21.14 13.75
CA PHE A 397 12.49 -21.25 14.42
C PHE A 397 12.33 -21.57 15.92
N GLN A 398 11.47 -20.84 16.62
CA GLN A 398 11.13 -21.11 18.03
C GLN A 398 10.66 -22.53 18.26
N ARG A 399 9.90 -23.10 17.32
CA ARG A 399 9.34 -24.46 17.39
C ARG A 399 10.28 -25.54 16.87
N GLY A 400 11.47 -25.18 16.38
CA GLY A 400 12.44 -26.11 15.80
C GLY A 400 12.06 -26.67 14.43
N LEU A 401 11.05 -26.11 13.75
CA LEU A 401 10.68 -26.45 12.37
C LEU A 401 11.64 -25.82 11.34
N VAL A 402 12.31 -24.75 11.72
CA VAL A 402 13.42 -24.13 11.01
C VAL A 402 14.62 -24.11 11.95
N THR A 403 15.72 -24.76 11.57
CA THR A 403 16.96 -24.78 12.37
C THR A 403 17.83 -23.57 12.01
N ARG A 404 18.81 -23.28 12.88
CA ARG A 404 19.81 -22.24 12.59
C ARG A 404 20.60 -22.53 11.30
N GLU A 405 20.88 -23.79 11.02
CA GLU A 405 21.56 -24.21 9.77
C GLU A 405 20.67 -23.93 8.55
N ALA A 406 19.38 -24.31 8.62
CA ALA A 406 18.42 -24.02 7.56
C ALA A 406 18.25 -22.51 7.34
N ALA A 407 18.34 -21.71 8.41
CA ALA A 407 18.33 -20.25 8.36
C ALA A 407 19.66 -19.64 7.88
N GLY A 408 20.63 -20.45 7.44
CA GLY A 408 21.95 -19.97 6.98
C GLY A 408 22.84 -19.40 8.08
N GLY A 409 22.64 -19.84 9.32
CA GLY A 409 23.38 -19.38 10.50
C GLY A 409 22.68 -18.25 11.26
N LEU A 410 21.62 -17.68 10.71
CA LEU A 410 20.86 -16.59 11.34
C LEU A 410 20.17 -17.08 12.62
N ASP A 411 20.19 -16.23 13.64
CA ASP A 411 19.44 -16.43 14.87
C ASP A 411 18.09 -15.70 14.76
N LEU A 412 17.05 -16.45 14.43
CA LEU A 412 15.69 -15.90 14.26
C LEU A 412 14.90 -15.83 15.58
N SER A 413 15.57 -15.64 16.73
CA SER A 413 14.93 -15.38 18.01
C SER A 413 14.15 -14.07 17.97
N TRP A 414 13.03 -14.01 18.70
CA TRP A 414 12.17 -12.84 18.78
C TRP A 414 12.95 -11.57 19.15
N GLY A 415 12.78 -10.52 18.37
CA GLY A 415 13.41 -9.22 18.61
C GLY A 415 14.88 -9.11 18.19
N ASN A 416 15.48 -10.13 17.56
CA ASN A 416 16.85 -10.06 17.05
C ASN A 416 16.93 -9.17 15.80
N TYR A 417 17.06 -7.86 16.02
CA TYR A 417 17.01 -6.85 14.97
C TYR A 417 18.17 -6.93 13.98
N LEU A 418 19.34 -7.46 14.37
CA LEU A 418 20.48 -7.62 13.45
C LEU A 418 20.18 -8.71 12.41
N ALA A 419 19.71 -9.88 12.85
CA ALA A 419 19.29 -10.95 11.95
C ALA A 419 18.12 -10.52 11.06
N ILE A 420 17.17 -9.72 11.61
CA ILE A 420 16.06 -9.17 10.83
C ILE A 420 16.59 -8.22 9.75
N ALA A 421 17.46 -7.27 10.07
CA ALA A 421 18.03 -6.33 9.10
C ALA A 421 18.75 -7.08 7.96
N GLU A 422 19.61 -8.05 8.28
CA GLU A 422 20.29 -8.88 7.28
C GLU A 422 19.28 -9.63 6.40
N LEU A 423 18.25 -10.22 7.01
CA LEU A 423 17.23 -10.98 6.28
C LEU A 423 16.41 -10.11 5.32
N LEU A 424 16.21 -8.80 5.61
CA LEU A 424 15.58 -7.88 4.67
C LEU A 424 16.40 -7.73 3.39
N PHE A 425 17.73 -7.56 3.49
CA PHE A 425 18.61 -7.47 2.33
C PHE A 425 18.69 -8.79 1.56
N LEU A 426 18.81 -9.92 2.27
CA LEU A 426 18.78 -11.25 1.66
C LEU A 426 17.45 -11.50 0.91
N THR A 427 16.34 -11.02 1.47
CA THR A 427 15.00 -11.11 0.85
C THR A 427 14.96 -10.32 -0.46
N ALA A 428 15.41 -9.07 -0.45
CA ALA A 428 15.40 -8.22 -1.64
C ALA A 428 16.28 -8.78 -2.77
N ARG A 429 17.38 -9.49 -2.43
CA ARG A 429 18.28 -10.15 -3.38
C ARG A 429 17.88 -11.60 -3.73
N ARG A 430 16.88 -12.15 -3.03
CA ARG A 430 16.51 -13.58 -3.10
C ARG A 430 17.69 -14.52 -2.84
N GLU A 431 18.48 -14.24 -1.83
CA GLU A 431 19.66 -15.00 -1.44
C GLU A 431 19.44 -15.75 -0.11
N GLY A 432 20.16 -16.84 0.10
CA GLY A 432 20.13 -17.59 1.35
C GLY A 432 18.72 -17.88 1.84
N PHE A 433 18.48 -17.70 3.14
CA PHE A 433 17.15 -17.84 3.75
C PHE A 433 16.16 -16.73 3.34
N GLY A 434 16.64 -15.62 2.80
CA GLY A 434 15.81 -14.57 2.21
C GLY A 434 14.89 -15.08 1.10
N ARG A 435 15.22 -16.20 0.43
CA ARG A 435 14.35 -16.85 -0.57
C ARG A 435 13.02 -17.31 0.04
N ALA A 436 13.03 -17.82 1.27
CA ALA A 436 11.84 -18.25 1.97
C ALA A 436 10.91 -17.06 2.25
N ILE A 437 11.47 -15.92 2.70
CA ILE A 437 10.71 -14.70 2.94
C ILE A 437 10.21 -14.10 1.61
N ALA A 438 11.04 -14.11 0.57
CA ALA A 438 10.70 -13.62 -0.78
C ALA A 438 9.58 -14.42 -1.46
N ALA A 439 9.44 -15.69 -1.13
CA ALA A 439 8.35 -16.55 -1.61
C ALA A 439 6.98 -16.19 -0.99
N GLY A 440 6.97 -15.39 0.07
CA GLY A 440 5.76 -14.95 0.74
C GLY A 440 4.93 -16.13 1.24
N SER A 441 3.63 -16.11 0.99
CA SER A 441 2.71 -17.16 1.40
C SER A 441 2.96 -18.52 0.73
N SER A 442 3.77 -18.56 -0.31
CA SER A 442 4.09 -19.78 -1.08
C SER A 442 5.34 -20.52 -0.56
N ALA A 443 5.94 -20.08 0.54
CA ALA A 443 7.19 -20.66 1.05
C ALA A 443 7.12 -22.19 1.31
N VAL A 444 5.96 -22.71 1.71
CA VAL A 444 5.74 -24.15 1.86
C VAL A 444 5.61 -24.83 0.50
N ASP A 445 4.84 -24.24 -0.43
CA ASP A 445 4.64 -24.80 -1.76
C ASP A 445 5.94 -24.88 -2.57
N GLU A 446 6.87 -23.97 -2.30
CA GLU A 446 8.20 -23.90 -2.92
C GLU A 446 9.27 -24.72 -2.16
N GLY A 447 8.87 -25.41 -1.08
CA GLY A 447 9.75 -26.31 -0.32
C GLY A 447 10.73 -25.63 0.61
N PHE A 448 10.58 -24.32 0.90
CA PHE A 448 11.42 -23.61 1.87
C PHE A 448 11.06 -23.97 3.33
N TYR A 449 9.80 -24.31 3.57
CA TYR A 449 9.32 -24.76 4.89
C TYR A 449 8.66 -26.14 4.79
N PRO A 450 8.69 -26.96 5.86
CA PRO A 450 7.99 -28.24 5.89
C PRO A 450 6.47 -28.02 5.87
N PRO A 451 5.67 -29.02 5.41
CA PRO A 451 4.20 -28.91 5.35
C PRO A 451 3.54 -28.50 6.68
N GLY A 452 4.03 -28.97 7.83
CA GLY A 452 3.54 -28.61 9.17
C GLY A 452 3.67 -27.12 9.51
N ALA A 453 4.47 -26.35 8.75
CA ALA A 453 4.59 -24.91 8.92
C ALA A 453 3.27 -24.15 8.63
N LEU A 454 2.37 -24.75 7.82
CA LEU A 454 1.07 -24.14 7.50
C LEU A 454 0.17 -23.91 8.70
N GLU A 455 0.33 -24.71 9.78
CA GLU A 455 -0.42 -24.57 11.03
C GLU A 455 -0.16 -23.23 11.72
N TYR A 456 1.01 -22.64 11.48
CA TYR A 456 1.45 -21.38 12.10
C TYR A 456 1.36 -20.18 11.14
N ARG A 457 0.85 -20.38 9.93
CA ARG A 457 0.73 -19.31 8.94
C ARG A 457 -0.50 -18.44 9.19
N MET A 458 -0.29 -17.20 9.64
CA MET A 458 -1.37 -16.22 9.84
C MET A 458 -1.79 -15.60 8.49
N ALA A 459 -2.63 -16.30 7.74
CA ALA A 459 -3.06 -15.90 6.41
C ALA A 459 -4.54 -16.22 6.13
N VAL A 460 -5.17 -15.43 5.28
CA VAL A 460 -6.49 -15.70 4.69
C VAL A 460 -6.36 -15.61 3.17
N LYS A 461 -6.90 -16.59 2.45
CA LYS A 461 -6.80 -16.67 0.98
C LYS A 461 -5.35 -16.49 0.50
N ARG A 462 -4.41 -17.14 1.18
CA ARG A 462 -2.95 -17.05 0.93
C ARG A 462 -2.32 -15.66 1.13
N THR A 463 -3.03 -14.65 1.60
CA THR A 463 -2.48 -13.34 1.94
C THR A 463 -2.13 -13.30 3.41
N MET A 464 -0.86 -13.00 3.73
CA MET A 464 -0.40 -12.86 5.11
C MET A 464 -1.11 -11.70 5.81
N GLN A 465 -1.31 -11.83 7.12
CA GLN A 465 -1.97 -10.82 7.94
C GLN A 465 -1.33 -9.43 7.76
N SER A 466 -2.14 -8.47 7.33
CA SER A 466 -1.68 -7.10 7.12
C SER A 466 -1.85 -6.20 8.33
N ASP A 467 -2.91 -6.42 9.07
CA ASP A 467 -3.28 -5.55 10.19
C ASP A 467 -2.80 -6.16 11.51
N PRO A 468 -2.18 -5.40 12.40
CA PRO A 468 -1.76 -5.92 13.71
C PRO A 468 -2.92 -6.15 14.68
N HIS A 469 -4.14 -5.72 14.35
CA HIS A 469 -5.31 -5.98 15.19
C HIS A 469 -5.65 -7.46 15.24
N ASP A 470 -5.84 -7.96 16.47
CA ASP A 470 -6.11 -9.38 16.70
C ASP A 470 -7.60 -9.71 16.50
N ALA A 471 -7.87 -10.65 15.59
CA ALA A 471 -9.21 -11.10 15.23
C ALA A 471 -9.95 -11.83 16.38
N ARG A 472 -9.22 -12.32 17.40
CA ARG A 472 -9.83 -12.93 18.60
C ARG A 472 -10.57 -11.91 19.45
N ILE A 473 -10.12 -10.65 19.42
CA ILE A 473 -10.73 -9.55 20.18
C ILE A 473 -11.74 -8.80 19.33
N LEU A 474 -11.40 -8.47 18.08
CA LEU A 474 -12.21 -7.62 17.19
C LEU A 474 -13.00 -8.47 16.20
N LYS A 475 -14.29 -8.70 16.47
CA LYS A 475 -15.12 -9.63 15.68
C LYS A 475 -15.54 -9.11 14.31
N ALA A 476 -15.82 -7.80 14.17
CA ALA A 476 -16.07 -7.22 12.86
C ALA A 476 -14.80 -7.20 11.99
N PHE A 477 -13.62 -6.96 12.60
CA PHE A 477 -12.35 -7.12 11.89
C PHE A 477 -12.15 -8.57 11.45
N ALA A 478 -12.40 -9.54 12.32
CA ALA A 478 -12.28 -10.96 11.99
C ALA A 478 -13.12 -11.31 10.75
N LEU A 479 -14.41 -10.94 10.75
CA LEU A 479 -15.30 -11.15 9.62
C LEU A 479 -14.80 -10.42 8.37
N GLY A 480 -14.46 -9.13 8.50
CA GLY A 480 -13.96 -8.33 7.41
C GLY A 480 -12.69 -8.88 6.78
N LEU A 481 -11.74 -9.34 7.58
CA LEU A 481 -10.49 -9.95 7.10
C LEU A 481 -10.76 -11.28 6.37
N ALA A 482 -11.74 -12.07 6.85
CA ALA A 482 -12.10 -13.34 6.24
C ALA A 482 -12.75 -13.17 4.86
N VAL A 483 -13.62 -12.18 4.68
CA VAL A 483 -14.38 -11.96 3.44
C VAL A 483 -13.66 -11.06 2.43
N ALA A 484 -12.68 -10.25 2.86
CA ALA A 484 -11.99 -9.29 2.00
C ALA A 484 -11.54 -9.89 0.65
N THR A 485 -11.78 -9.16 -0.43
CA THR A 485 -11.54 -9.62 -1.81
C THR A 485 -10.09 -9.93 -2.12
N ARG A 486 -9.14 -9.29 -1.44
CA ARG A 486 -7.71 -9.51 -1.62
C ARG A 486 -7.05 -10.29 -0.46
N GLY A 487 -7.85 -11.03 0.34
CA GLY A 487 -7.36 -11.82 1.46
C GLY A 487 -7.25 -11.02 2.76
N PHE A 488 -6.34 -11.39 3.65
CA PHE A 488 -6.20 -10.87 5.00
C PHE A 488 -5.81 -9.39 5.02
N ASP A 489 -6.77 -8.50 4.72
CA ASP A 489 -6.52 -7.06 4.58
C ASP A 489 -7.66 -6.19 5.11
N HIS A 490 -7.32 -5.29 6.03
CA HIS A 490 -8.25 -4.35 6.67
C HIS A 490 -8.70 -3.19 5.78
N LEU A 491 -7.99 -2.91 4.68
CA LEU A 491 -8.30 -1.76 3.82
C LEU A 491 -9.46 -2.02 2.85
N ARG A 492 -10.13 -3.17 2.96
CA ARG A 492 -11.33 -3.46 2.17
C ARG A 492 -12.62 -3.20 2.95
N ASN A 493 -12.59 -3.32 4.28
CA ASN A 493 -13.81 -3.29 5.09
C ASN A 493 -13.57 -2.99 6.58
N ARG A 494 -12.57 -2.20 6.94
CA ARG A 494 -12.20 -1.91 8.33
C ARG A 494 -13.34 -1.26 9.12
N VAL A 495 -13.93 -1.99 10.05
CA VAL A 495 -14.97 -1.50 10.97
C VAL A 495 -14.33 -0.78 12.15
N THR A 496 -14.12 0.53 12.04
CA THR A 496 -13.52 1.34 13.12
C THR A 496 -14.38 1.48 14.36
N LEU A 497 -15.66 1.14 14.27
CA LEU A 497 -16.60 1.07 15.38
C LEU A 497 -16.01 0.36 16.61
N GLU A 498 -15.33 -0.77 16.43
CA GLU A 498 -14.82 -1.60 17.53
C GLU A 498 -13.67 -0.94 18.32
N ILE A 499 -13.00 0.06 17.72
CA ILE A 499 -11.88 0.76 18.33
C ILE A 499 -12.28 2.18 18.79
N ASN A 500 -13.41 2.69 18.32
CA ASN A 500 -13.87 4.05 18.60
C ASN A 500 -15.07 4.04 19.55
N ALA A 501 -14.81 4.21 20.85
CA ALA A 501 -15.83 4.24 21.89
C ALA A 501 -16.96 5.26 21.62
N ARG A 502 -16.63 6.45 21.08
CA ARG A 502 -17.63 7.50 20.82
C ARG A 502 -18.69 7.09 19.79
N VAL A 503 -18.30 6.35 18.75
CA VAL A 503 -19.26 5.80 17.78
C VAL A 503 -20.08 4.68 18.41
N ASN A 504 -19.51 3.97 19.39
CA ASN A 504 -20.20 2.91 20.11
C ASN A 504 -21.30 3.40 21.04
N ASP A 505 -21.20 4.63 21.54
CA ASP A 505 -22.13 5.19 22.53
C ASP A 505 -23.39 5.81 21.90
N ASP A 506 -23.50 5.79 20.55
CA ASP A 506 -24.67 6.31 19.81
C ASP A 506 -25.38 5.18 19.06
N PRO A 507 -26.36 4.50 19.68
CA PRO A 507 -27.12 3.42 19.07
C PRO A 507 -27.97 3.86 17.88
N GLU A 508 -28.53 5.08 17.90
CA GLU A 508 -29.38 5.60 16.82
C GLU A 508 -28.55 5.90 15.57
N PHE A 509 -27.39 6.53 15.75
CA PHE A 509 -26.44 6.75 14.67
C PHE A 509 -26.00 5.43 14.03
N LYS A 510 -25.68 4.42 14.84
CA LYS A 510 -25.29 3.10 14.34
C LYS A 510 -26.41 2.43 13.55
N ALA A 511 -27.63 2.44 14.09
CA ALA A 511 -28.78 1.85 13.41
C ALA A 511 -29.06 2.53 12.06
N ARG A 512 -28.95 3.86 12.00
CA ARG A 512 -29.12 4.62 10.76
C ARG A 512 -28.00 4.33 9.77
N LEU A 513 -26.72 4.32 10.22
CA LEU A 513 -25.56 4.09 9.36
C LEU A 513 -25.52 2.68 8.79
N TYR A 514 -25.79 1.67 9.62
CA TYR A 514 -25.64 0.27 9.24
C TYR A 514 -26.95 -0.42 8.84
N GLY A 515 -28.08 0.28 8.93
CA GLY A 515 -29.41 -0.26 8.60
C GLY A 515 -29.96 -1.24 9.64
N GLY A 516 -29.43 -1.25 10.86
CA GLY A 516 -29.87 -2.11 11.95
C GLY A 516 -28.97 -2.04 13.18
N TYR A 517 -29.30 -2.85 14.20
CA TYR A 517 -28.52 -2.93 15.42
C TYR A 517 -27.12 -3.51 15.15
N VAL A 518 -26.10 -2.87 15.69
CA VAL A 518 -24.70 -3.36 15.69
C VAL A 518 -24.12 -3.27 17.09
N SER A 519 -23.66 -4.40 17.63
CA SER A 519 -23.02 -4.46 18.94
C SER A 519 -21.76 -3.60 18.98
N GLY A 520 -21.66 -2.70 19.97
CA GLY A 520 -20.45 -1.93 20.26
C GLY A 520 -19.34 -2.74 20.95
N LYS A 521 -19.66 -3.92 21.48
CA LYS A 521 -18.66 -4.77 22.15
C LYS A 521 -17.68 -5.35 21.12
N PRO A 522 -16.36 -5.16 21.25
CA PRO A 522 -15.38 -5.73 20.32
C PRO A 522 -15.52 -7.25 20.15
N THR A 523 -15.80 -7.96 21.23
CA THR A 523 -15.98 -9.43 21.27
C THR A 523 -17.40 -9.89 20.95
N GLY A 524 -18.38 -8.98 20.76
CA GLY A 524 -19.76 -9.31 20.39
C GLY A 524 -19.89 -9.63 18.91
N TYR A 525 -20.89 -10.42 18.55
CA TYR A 525 -21.14 -10.85 17.15
C TYR A 525 -22.30 -10.11 16.50
N ASP A 526 -23.28 -9.66 17.29
CA ASP A 526 -24.58 -9.15 16.81
C ASP A 526 -24.43 -7.96 15.86
N GLY A 527 -24.95 -8.10 14.64
CA GLY A 527 -24.99 -7.06 13.61
C GLY A 527 -23.63 -6.72 12.98
N LYS A 528 -22.55 -7.47 13.28
CA LYS A 528 -21.21 -7.20 12.72
C LYS A 528 -21.18 -7.34 11.21
N GLU A 529 -22.00 -8.22 10.64
CA GLU A 529 -22.15 -8.39 9.18
C GLU A 529 -22.70 -7.12 8.49
N LEU A 530 -23.60 -6.40 9.14
CA LEU A 530 -24.12 -5.13 8.61
C LEU A 530 -23.01 -4.08 8.54
N ALA A 531 -22.24 -3.96 9.61
CA ALA A 531 -21.13 -3.02 9.67
C ALA A 531 -20.03 -3.35 8.65
N VAL A 532 -19.70 -4.63 8.47
CA VAL A 532 -18.71 -5.07 7.48
C VAL A 532 -19.20 -4.75 6.06
N LYS A 533 -20.47 -5.06 5.73
CA LYS A 533 -21.06 -4.78 4.42
C LYS A 533 -20.99 -3.28 4.08
N VAL A 534 -21.47 -2.42 4.97
CA VAL A 534 -21.44 -0.96 4.75
C VAL A 534 -20.01 -0.45 4.59
N CYS A 535 -19.04 -0.98 5.36
CA CYS A 535 -17.65 -0.62 5.20
C CYS A 535 -17.07 -1.07 3.85
N GLU A 536 -17.42 -2.26 3.35
CA GLU A 536 -17.00 -2.73 2.02
C GLU A 536 -17.50 -1.82 0.90
N GLU A 537 -18.78 -1.48 0.93
CA GLU A 537 -19.42 -0.59 -0.04
C GLU A 537 -18.80 0.82 0.00
N THR A 538 -18.70 1.42 1.18
CA THR A 538 -18.08 2.73 1.39
C THR A 538 -16.62 2.76 0.90
N TYR A 539 -15.89 1.69 1.16
CA TYR A 539 -14.48 1.62 0.77
C TYR A 539 -14.32 1.38 -0.73
N ALA A 540 -15.21 0.64 -1.35
CA ALA A 540 -15.21 0.47 -2.80
C ALA A 540 -15.49 1.80 -3.51
N VAL A 541 -16.46 2.56 -3.04
CA VAL A 541 -16.77 3.92 -3.54
C VAL A 541 -15.58 4.86 -3.32
N GLY A 542 -15.03 4.92 -2.09
CA GLY A 542 -13.88 5.77 -1.77
C GLY A 542 -12.66 5.50 -2.64
N ASP A 543 -12.35 4.23 -2.91
CA ASP A 543 -11.25 3.82 -3.79
C ASP A 543 -11.52 4.17 -5.27
N SER A 544 -12.78 4.14 -5.69
CA SER A 544 -13.19 4.51 -7.05
C SER A 544 -13.20 6.02 -7.26
N VAL A 545 -13.53 6.78 -6.22
CA VAL A 545 -13.43 8.25 -6.22
C VAL A 545 -11.97 8.71 -6.12
N GLY A 546 -11.08 7.90 -5.53
CA GLY A 546 -9.67 8.23 -5.30
C GLY A 546 -9.42 8.90 -3.95
N MET A 547 -10.35 8.80 -3.01
CA MET A 547 -10.23 9.40 -1.68
C MET A 547 -9.34 8.57 -0.76
N CYS A 548 -8.66 9.29 0.14
CA CYS A 548 -7.90 8.64 1.21
C CYS A 548 -8.84 7.91 2.18
N ARG A 549 -8.38 6.75 2.67
CA ARG A 549 -9.15 5.94 3.62
C ARG A 549 -9.49 6.69 4.91
N PHE A 550 -8.61 7.58 5.36
CA PHE A 550 -8.85 8.39 6.56
C PHE A 550 -9.97 9.41 6.37
N THR A 551 -10.06 10.04 5.20
CA THR A 551 -11.14 10.98 4.89
C THR A 551 -12.43 10.27 4.53
N THR A 552 -12.39 9.13 3.84
CA THR A 552 -13.57 8.29 3.58
C THR A 552 -14.24 7.84 4.90
N LYS A 553 -13.44 7.51 5.93
CA LYS A 553 -13.99 7.15 7.25
C LYS A 553 -14.68 8.28 7.98
N LEU A 554 -14.34 9.52 7.69
CA LEU A 554 -14.99 10.67 8.30
C LEU A 554 -16.45 10.79 7.86
N PHE A 555 -16.78 10.30 6.66
CA PHE A 555 -18.17 10.24 6.20
C PHE A 555 -19.05 9.29 7.05
N ASN A 556 -18.43 8.31 7.70
CA ASN A 556 -19.09 7.38 8.62
C ASN A 556 -18.91 7.81 10.09
N SER A 557 -18.79 9.11 10.36
CA SER A 557 -18.59 9.63 11.70
C SER A 557 -19.72 10.60 12.07
N PRO A 558 -20.33 10.47 13.27
CA PRO A 558 -21.33 11.42 13.75
C PRO A 558 -20.77 12.85 13.91
N ASN A 559 -19.44 13.01 13.83
CA ASN A 559 -18.76 14.30 13.98
C ASN A 559 -18.62 15.10 12.68
N LEU A 560 -19.16 14.61 11.55
CA LEU A 560 -19.23 15.34 10.29
C LEU A 560 -20.70 15.64 9.94
N PRO A 561 -21.22 16.81 10.32
CA PRO A 561 -22.50 17.28 9.81
C PRO A 561 -22.38 17.54 8.30
N GLY A 562 -23.35 17.09 7.52
CA GLY A 562 -23.38 17.30 6.07
C GLY A 562 -22.87 16.16 5.21
N TYR A 563 -22.79 14.94 5.74
CA TYR A 563 -22.51 13.73 4.95
C TYR A 563 -23.40 13.61 3.71
N GLU A 564 -24.68 13.97 3.85
CA GLU A 564 -25.69 13.95 2.79
C GLU A 564 -25.37 14.88 1.61
N GLU A 565 -24.51 15.89 1.80
CA GLU A 565 -24.07 16.79 0.72
C GLU A 565 -22.90 16.22 -0.12
N PHE A 566 -22.31 15.10 0.28
CA PHE A 566 -21.16 14.47 -0.40
C PHE A 566 -21.55 13.26 -1.26
N VAL A 567 -22.74 12.72 -1.07
CA VAL A 567 -23.34 11.67 -1.89
C VAL A 567 -24.18 12.31 -2.96
#